data_2a36a4d7f75c415eebb4b7024dbcb256
#
_entry.id   2a36a4d7f75c415eebb4b7024dbcb256
#
_cell.length_a   1.000
_cell.length_b   1.000
_cell.length_c   1.000
_cell.angle_alpha   90.00
_cell.angle_beta   90.00
_cell.angle_gamma   90.00
#
_symmetry.space_group_name_H-M   'P 1'
#
loop_
_entity.id
_entity.type
_entity.pdbx_description
1 polymer ?
#
loop_
_entity_poly.entity_id
_entity_poly.type
_entity_poly.pdbx_seq_one_letter_code
_entity_poly.pdbx_strand_id
1 'polypeptide(L)'
;MAATNFCRLATTNSPTSFIGKAPRRLKKIAFKQSRSIMSPHKINALFWGPKRTAEQWELNPSLGTFTLTGSPQEAVSATERRSLLLHVSVVSSISDISSKEWDACAIDAAGPEKLNPFLAHAFLSSLEESKCAVKETGWLPQHVVAQDEVNNILGVVPVYLKSHSYGEFVFDHSWADAYYRYGVRYYPKLQSCIPFTPVTGQRIMVRNAWYKDQVFGILVQALKDLTEKFQLSSLHVTFPSKSEWTQMKTFGFLQRIGMQYHWKNRNYKNFDEFLMDMKQTKRKTIRQERKKILVQNLKMKRLRGDEIKAKHWDSFYQFYRNTTDNKWGRAFLTRDFFHNMGEKMGDSVLLIVAEKDEELVAGALNLVGGDTLFGRLWGCLPRAYFPNLHFEACYYQAIEAAIELNLNKVEAGAQGEHKIQRGYLPVTTYSCHYILDDGFRNAIADFLVRETDQVKLVMKSLNESGPFKEGID
;
A
#
# COMPACT_ATOMS: atom_id res chain seq x y z
N MET A 1 33.97 -3.67 7.97
CA MET A 1 34.11 -2.71 6.89
C MET A 1 33.34 -3.14 5.62
N ALA A 2 32.06 -3.49 5.71
CA ALA A 2 31.25 -3.86 4.54
C ALA A 2 29.81 -3.30 4.59
N ALA A 3 29.56 -2.30 5.42
CA ALA A 3 28.22 -1.73 5.61
C ALA A 3 28.07 -0.28 5.09
N THR A 4 29.11 0.33 4.54
CA THR A 4 29.12 1.75 4.19
C THR A 4 28.72 2.07 2.73
N ASN A 5 28.43 1.06 1.90
CA ASN A 5 28.17 1.30 0.45
C ASN A 5 26.70 1.23 0.02
N PHE A 6 25.73 1.11 0.93
CA PHE A 6 24.31 1.02 0.54
C PHE A 6 23.53 2.35 0.62
N CYS A 7 24.17 3.43 1.08
CA CYS A 7 23.50 4.72 1.28
C CYS A 7 23.63 5.73 0.12
N ARG A 8 24.27 5.37 -1.01
CA ARG A 8 24.54 6.32 -2.12
C ARG A 8 23.92 5.95 -3.47
N LEU A 9 22.72 5.36 -3.50
CA LEU A 9 22.06 4.99 -4.77
C LEU A 9 20.62 5.49 -4.89
N ALA A 10 20.31 6.67 -4.36
CA ALA A 10 18.99 7.28 -4.51
C ALA A 10 18.97 8.59 -5.30
N THR A 11 20.06 8.97 -6.00
CA THR A 11 20.07 10.17 -6.84
C THR A 11 20.77 9.90 -8.18
N THR A 12 20.16 9.13 -9.05
CA THR A 12 20.41 9.21 -10.49
C THR A 12 19.10 8.94 -11.22
N ASN A 13 18.57 9.96 -11.86
CA ASN A 13 17.46 9.91 -12.79
C ASN A 13 17.79 8.96 -13.95
N SER A 14 17.22 7.77 -13.91
CA SER A 14 17.14 6.85 -15.05
C SER A 14 15.80 6.13 -15.01
N PRO A 15 15.06 6.01 -16.12
CA PRO A 15 13.73 5.42 -16.17
C PRO A 15 13.67 3.93 -15.85
N THR A 16 14.78 3.30 -15.51
CA THR A 16 14.89 1.85 -15.23
C THR A 16 15.13 1.49 -13.76
N SER A 17 14.94 2.41 -12.83
CA SER A 17 15.24 2.18 -11.41
C SER A 17 14.21 1.35 -10.63
N PHE A 18 13.21 0.78 -11.29
CA PHE A 18 12.20 -0.08 -10.65
C PHE A 18 12.66 -1.53 -10.45
N ILE A 19 13.69 -1.95 -11.16
CA ILE A 19 14.20 -3.32 -11.14
C ILE A 19 15.64 -3.26 -10.65
N GLY A 20 15.92 -3.97 -9.56
CA GLY A 20 17.25 -4.12 -8.98
C GLY A 20 18.27 -4.52 -10.05
N LYS A 21 19.51 -4.03 -9.92
CA LYS A 21 20.59 -4.29 -10.87
C LYS A 21 20.76 -5.78 -11.17
N ALA A 22 20.70 -6.15 -12.44
CA ALA A 22 21.05 -7.47 -12.93
C ALA A 22 22.50 -7.88 -12.50
N PRO A 23 22.78 -9.17 -12.32
CA PRO A 23 24.10 -9.62 -11.91
C PRO A 23 25.15 -9.26 -12.96
N ARG A 24 26.27 -8.70 -12.49
CA ARG A 24 27.40 -8.28 -13.32
C ARG A 24 28.00 -9.45 -14.09
N ARG A 25 27.74 -9.53 -15.37
CA ARG A 25 28.66 -10.05 -16.39
C ARG A 25 28.19 -9.62 -17.78
N LEU A 26 28.51 -8.39 -18.18
CA LEU A 26 28.65 -8.02 -19.60
C LEU A 26 29.61 -6.83 -19.74
N LYS A 27 30.46 -6.90 -20.76
CA LYS A 27 31.64 -6.10 -21.00
C LYS A 27 31.38 -4.59 -21.12
N LYS A 28 32.34 -3.79 -20.62
CA LYS A 28 32.45 -2.33 -20.79
C LYS A 28 32.47 -1.93 -22.27
N ILE A 29 31.51 -1.10 -22.67
CA ILE A 29 31.64 -0.21 -23.83
C ILE A 29 31.57 1.21 -23.28
N ALA A 30 32.66 1.95 -23.49
CA ALA A 30 32.82 3.32 -23.02
C ALA A 30 32.16 4.29 -23.99
N PHE A 31 31.23 5.14 -23.47
CA PHE A 31 30.78 6.34 -24.18
C PHE A 31 31.31 7.57 -23.43
N LYS A 32 32.04 8.41 -24.19
CA LYS A 32 32.51 9.73 -23.74
C LYS A 32 31.34 10.69 -23.54
N GLN A 33 31.19 11.22 -22.34
CA GLN A 33 30.32 12.37 -22.07
C GLN A 33 31.09 13.67 -22.13
N SER A 34 30.64 14.59 -22.97
CA SER A 34 31.04 15.99 -22.93
C SER A 34 30.27 16.71 -21.81
N ARG A 35 31.00 17.36 -20.92
CA ARG A 35 30.45 18.24 -19.88
C ARG A 35 30.10 19.60 -20.50
N SER A 36 28.84 20.02 -20.39
CA SER A 36 28.49 21.46 -20.43
C SER A 36 27.93 21.87 -19.07
N ILE A 37 28.58 22.86 -18.50
CA ILE A 37 28.19 23.51 -17.24
C ILE A 37 27.17 24.59 -17.61
N MET A 38 25.93 24.48 -17.10
CA MET A 38 24.95 25.56 -17.13
C MET A 38 24.55 25.94 -15.71
N SER A 39 24.69 27.20 -15.38
CA SER A 39 24.30 27.83 -14.11
C SER A 39 22.78 27.91 -13.92
N PRO A 40 22.28 28.00 -12.67
CA PRO A 40 20.84 28.02 -12.40
C PRO A 40 20.29 29.43 -12.65
N HIS A 41 19.64 29.65 -13.76
CA HIS A 41 18.78 30.81 -13.96
C HIS A 41 17.39 30.56 -13.35
N LYS A 42 17.00 31.51 -12.47
CA LYS A 42 15.60 31.63 -12.00
C LYS A 42 14.67 31.86 -13.20
N ILE A 43 13.84 30.91 -13.52
CA ILE A 43 12.77 31.10 -14.49
C ILE A 43 11.52 31.52 -13.70
N ASN A 44 11.25 32.83 -13.70
CA ASN A 44 9.92 33.34 -13.38
C ASN A 44 9.04 33.10 -14.59
N ALA A 45 8.28 32.01 -14.59
CA ALA A 45 7.27 31.76 -15.60
C ALA A 45 5.98 32.50 -15.23
N LEU A 46 5.76 33.63 -15.83
CA LEU A 46 4.44 34.28 -15.95
C LEU A 46 3.59 33.45 -16.91
N PHE A 47 2.74 32.56 -16.36
CA PHE A 47 1.65 31.97 -17.11
C PHE A 47 0.32 32.39 -16.48
N TRP A 48 -0.31 33.40 -17.11
CA TRP A 48 -1.69 33.79 -16.88
C TRP A 48 -2.62 32.86 -17.66
N GLY A 49 -3.01 31.74 -17.04
CA GLY A 49 -4.26 31.04 -17.36
C GLY A 49 -5.22 31.26 -16.17
N PRO A 50 -6.54 31.20 -16.35
CA PRO A 50 -7.46 31.43 -15.24
C PRO A 50 -7.13 30.45 -14.12
N LYS A 51 -6.69 31.00 -12.96
CA LYS A 51 -6.56 30.25 -11.72
C LYS A 51 -7.96 29.78 -11.32
N ARG A 52 -8.32 28.55 -11.65
CA ARG A 52 -9.37 27.87 -10.91
C ARG A 52 -8.79 27.56 -9.55
N THR A 53 -9.15 28.36 -8.57
CA THR A 53 -8.81 28.17 -7.17
C THR A 53 -9.50 26.89 -6.65
N ALA A 54 -8.85 26.17 -5.75
CA ALA A 54 -9.40 24.98 -5.07
C ALA A 54 -10.73 25.26 -4.31
N GLU A 55 -11.21 26.47 -4.31
CA GLU A 55 -12.45 26.94 -3.68
C GLU A 55 -13.73 26.64 -4.47
N GLN A 56 -13.64 26.11 -5.71
CA GLN A 56 -14.80 25.81 -6.56
C GLN A 56 -15.20 24.31 -6.56
N TRP A 57 -14.65 23.51 -5.70
CA TRP A 57 -15.02 22.11 -5.58
C TRP A 57 -16.20 22.03 -4.61
N GLU A 58 -17.38 21.62 -5.09
CA GLU A 58 -18.47 21.27 -4.18
C GLU A 58 -17.94 20.25 -3.16
N LEU A 59 -17.96 20.61 -1.92
CA LEU A 59 -17.74 19.68 -0.81
C LEU A 59 -18.95 18.72 -0.84
N ASN A 60 -18.74 17.44 -1.10
CA ASN A 60 -19.77 16.39 -1.11
C ASN A 60 -20.77 16.44 -2.30
N PRO A 61 -20.32 16.38 -3.56
CA PRO A 61 -21.22 16.36 -4.71
C PRO A 61 -22.04 15.06 -4.75
N SER A 62 -23.31 15.17 -5.10
CA SER A 62 -24.10 14.02 -5.54
C SER A 62 -23.59 13.53 -6.90
N LEU A 63 -23.43 12.22 -7.05
CA LEU A 63 -22.99 11.55 -8.28
C LEU A 63 -24.15 10.85 -8.99
N GLY A 64 -25.37 10.91 -8.44
CA GLY A 64 -26.59 10.44 -9.08
C GLY A 64 -27.40 9.46 -8.25
N THR A 65 -28.54 9.11 -8.82
CA THR A 65 -29.50 8.15 -8.28
C THR A 65 -29.73 7.05 -9.30
N PHE A 66 -29.69 5.80 -8.85
CA PHE A 66 -29.75 4.61 -9.71
C PHE A 66 -30.81 3.65 -9.18
N THR A 67 -31.48 2.93 -10.08
CA THR A 67 -32.40 1.87 -9.70
C THR A 67 -31.72 0.50 -9.87
N LEU A 68 -31.57 -0.24 -8.79
CA LEU A 68 -31.08 -1.62 -8.79
C LEU A 68 -32.27 -2.54 -9.05
N THR A 69 -32.10 -3.58 -9.88
CA THR A 69 -33.15 -4.53 -10.20
C THR A 69 -32.65 -5.97 -10.02
N GLY A 70 -33.33 -6.76 -9.19
CA GLY A 70 -33.03 -8.19 -9.01
C GLY A 70 -33.45 -9.02 -10.23
N SER A 71 -32.70 -10.09 -10.51
CA SER A 71 -33.11 -11.05 -11.54
C SER A 71 -34.31 -11.85 -11.10
N PRO A 72 -35.18 -12.34 -12.03
CA PRO A 72 -36.34 -13.18 -11.70
C PRO A 72 -35.98 -14.47 -10.97
N GLN A 73 -34.75 -14.98 -11.10
CA GLN A 73 -34.25 -16.19 -10.44
C GLN A 73 -33.90 -15.99 -8.96
N GLU A 74 -33.78 -14.75 -8.51
CA GLU A 74 -33.45 -14.38 -7.12
C GLU A 74 -34.71 -13.95 -6.32
N ALA A 75 -35.87 -13.92 -6.96
CA ALA A 75 -37.14 -13.56 -6.33
C ALA A 75 -37.71 -14.72 -5.50
N VAL A 76 -38.12 -14.43 -4.28
CA VAL A 76 -38.75 -15.40 -3.36
C VAL A 76 -40.17 -15.80 -3.85
N SER A 77 -40.77 -15.03 -4.75
CA SER A 77 -42.00 -15.33 -5.49
C SER A 77 -41.92 -14.75 -6.89
N ALA A 78 -42.50 -15.47 -7.87
CA ALA A 78 -42.48 -15.10 -9.31
C ALA A 78 -43.18 -13.76 -9.64
N THR A 79 -43.74 -13.06 -8.67
CA THR A 79 -44.55 -11.85 -8.83
C THR A 79 -43.88 -10.56 -8.36
N GLU A 80 -42.82 -10.63 -7.53
CA GLU A 80 -42.17 -9.41 -7.02
C GLU A 80 -40.74 -9.26 -7.55
N ARG A 81 -40.52 -8.34 -8.48
CA ARG A 81 -39.19 -7.88 -8.85
C ARG A 81 -38.63 -7.06 -7.69
N ARG A 82 -37.52 -7.50 -7.10
CA ARG A 82 -36.79 -6.68 -6.14
C ARG A 82 -36.25 -5.45 -6.87
N SER A 83 -36.64 -4.26 -6.43
CA SER A 83 -36.03 -3.01 -6.86
C SER A 83 -35.60 -2.20 -5.65
N LEU A 84 -34.48 -1.51 -5.76
CA LEU A 84 -33.92 -0.70 -4.70
C LEU A 84 -33.37 0.58 -5.34
N LEU A 85 -33.69 1.74 -4.78
CA LEU A 85 -33.11 3.01 -5.21
C LEU A 85 -31.78 3.24 -4.48
N LEU A 86 -30.75 3.61 -5.25
CA LEU A 86 -29.40 3.83 -4.77
C LEU A 86 -28.99 5.28 -5.01
N HIS A 87 -28.56 5.97 -3.98
CA HIS A 87 -27.95 7.30 -4.07
C HIS A 87 -26.44 7.19 -3.92
N VAL A 88 -25.69 7.80 -4.84
CA VAL A 88 -24.23 7.84 -4.78
C VAL A 88 -23.77 9.28 -4.54
N SER A 89 -22.94 9.46 -3.55
CA SER A 89 -22.41 10.77 -3.17
C SER A 89 -20.94 10.69 -2.78
N VAL A 90 -20.30 11.86 -2.67
CA VAL A 90 -18.95 12.00 -2.14
C VAL A 90 -19.03 12.60 -0.74
N VAL A 91 -18.19 12.11 0.17
CA VAL A 91 -17.98 12.73 1.48
C VAL A 91 -16.53 13.13 1.65
N SER A 92 -16.30 14.27 2.30
CA SER A 92 -14.98 14.89 2.44
C SER A 92 -14.21 14.44 3.69
N SER A 93 -14.82 13.59 4.52
CA SER A 93 -14.18 12.97 5.68
C SER A 93 -14.77 11.58 5.92
N ILE A 94 -13.94 10.65 6.34
CA ILE A 94 -14.42 9.32 6.77
C ILE A 94 -15.26 9.42 8.04
N SER A 95 -15.05 10.46 8.86
CA SER A 95 -15.82 10.71 10.09
C SER A 95 -17.30 11.04 9.84
N ASP A 96 -17.66 11.39 8.60
CA ASP A 96 -19.05 11.61 8.17
C ASP A 96 -19.79 10.29 7.93
N ILE A 97 -19.09 9.15 8.02
CA ILE A 97 -19.63 7.81 7.76
C ILE A 97 -19.62 7.01 9.06
N SER A 98 -20.70 6.27 9.31
CA SER A 98 -20.77 5.35 10.44
C SER A 98 -19.66 4.29 10.35
N SER A 99 -18.82 4.19 11.39
CA SER A 99 -17.75 3.18 11.45
C SER A 99 -18.29 1.76 11.29
N LYS A 100 -19.44 1.46 11.92
CA LYS A 100 -20.09 0.15 11.81
C LYS A 100 -20.49 -0.19 10.38
N GLU A 101 -21.02 0.76 9.63
CA GLU A 101 -21.47 0.53 8.26
C GLU A 101 -20.30 0.46 7.27
N TRP A 102 -19.29 1.32 7.45
CA TRP A 102 -18.04 1.23 6.69
C TRP A 102 -17.38 -0.14 6.87
N ASP A 103 -17.19 -0.56 8.12
CA ASP A 103 -16.52 -1.81 8.44
C ASP A 103 -17.35 -3.02 7.97
N ALA A 104 -18.68 -2.92 7.99
CA ALA A 104 -19.54 -3.96 7.43
C ALA A 104 -19.33 -4.13 5.91
N CYS A 105 -19.17 -3.02 5.15
CA CYS A 105 -18.80 -3.09 3.73
C CYS A 105 -17.41 -3.73 3.54
N ALA A 106 -16.43 -3.38 4.37
CA ALA A 106 -15.08 -3.93 4.30
C ALA A 106 -15.06 -5.44 4.60
N ILE A 107 -15.79 -5.89 5.61
CA ILE A 107 -15.92 -7.29 6.00
C ILE A 107 -16.63 -8.09 4.90
N ASP A 108 -17.76 -7.60 4.39
CA ASP A 108 -18.54 -8.27 3.35
C ASP A 108 -17.78 -8.39 2.01
N ALA A 109 -16.95 -7.39 1.70
CA ALA A 109 -16.14 -7.39 0.50
C ALA A 109 -14.95 -8.37 0.58
N ALA A 110 -14.30 -8.46 1.73
CA ALA A 110 -13.11 -9.30 1.95
C ALA A 110 -13.44 -10.75 2.32
N GLY A 111 -14.55 -10.94 3.03
CA GLY A 111 -14.84 -12.11 3.83
C GLY A 111 -14.20 -12.00 5.23
N PRO A 112 -14.86 -12.53 6.27
CA PRO A 112 -14.43 -12.35 7.66
C PRO A 112 -13.03 -12.89 7.94
N GLU A 113 -12.66 -14.00 7.28
CA GLU A 113 -11.32 -14.63 7.41
C GLU A 113 -10.18 -13.86 6.74
N LYS A 114 -10.51 -12.85 5.93
CA LYS A 114 -9.54 -12.03 5.18
C LYS A 114 -9.66 -10.56 5.50
N LEU A 115 -10.18 -10.24 6.68
CA LEU A 115 -10.31 -8.86 7.14
C LEU A 115 -8.96 -8.15 7.10
N ASN A 116 -8.92 -7.05 6.35
CA ASN A 116 -7.74 -6.22 6.22
C ASN A 116 -7.86 -5.01 7.16
N PRO A 117 -7.05 -4.91 8.24
CA PRO A 117 -7.19 -3.86 9.24
C PRO A 117 -6.95 -2.45 8.68
N PHE A 118 -6.26 -2.33 7.55
CA PHE A 118 -6.02 -1.04 6.90
C PHE A 118 -7.26 -0.49 6.17
N LEU A 119 -8.26 -1.34 5.89
CA LEU A 119 -9.55 -0.92 5.33
C LEU A 119 -10.55 -0.51 6.40
N ALA A 120 -10.27 -0.79 7.67
CA ALA A 120 -11.12 -0.42 8.77
C ALA A 120 -11.27 1.10 8.89
N HIS A 121 -12.48 1.55 9.25
CA HIS A 121 -12.77 2.94 9.54
C HIS A 121 -11.78 3.52 10.58
N ALA A 122 -11.44 2.74 11.60
CA ALA A 122 -10.51 3.14 12.65
C ALA A 122 -9.11 3.50 12.12
N PHE A 123 -8.60 2.78 11.11
CA PHE A 123 -7.30 3.09 10.50
C PHE A 123 -7.36 4.37 9.68
N LEU A 124 -8.35 4.48 8.80
CA LEU A 124 -8.50 5.64 7.91
C LEU A 124 -8.84 6.92 8.69
N SER A 125 -9.72 6.84 9.69
CA SER A 125 -10.01 7.99 10.56
C SER A 125 -8.79 8.43 11.37
N SER A 126 -7.94 7.49 11.80
CA SER A 126 -6.67 7.85 12.46
C SER A 126 -5.74 8.64 11.56
N LEU A 127 -5.72 8.37 10.24
CA LEU A 127 -4.94 9.15 9.28
C LEU A 127 -5.47 10.56 9.05
N GLU A 128 -6.79 10.73 8.99
CA GLU A 128 -7.42 12.04 8.78
C GLU A 128 -7.36 12.90 10.04
N GLU A 129 -7.77 12.38 11.18
CA GLU A 129 -7.77 13.09 12.46
C GLU A 129 -6.37 13.55 12.89
N SER A 130 -5.36 12.72 12.63
CA SER A 130 -3.95 13.07 12.89
C SER A 130 -3.33 13.96 11.80
N LYS A 131 -4.12 14.41 10.82
CA LYS A 131 -3.70 15.27 9.71
C LYS A 131 -2.58 14.68 8.84
N CYS A 132 -2.51 13.35 8.77
CA CYS A 132 -1.61 12.66 7.85
C CYS A 132 -2.16 12.65 6.43
N ALA A 133 -3.47 12.38 6.26
CA ALA A 133 -4.15 12.32 4.98
C ALA A 133 -5.21 13.43 4.89
N VAL A 134 -4.77 14.65 4.58
CA VAL A 134 -5.59 15.87 4.48
C VAL A 134 -5.14 16.72 3.28
N LYS A 135 -5.90 17.75 2.94
CA LYS A 135 -5.61 18.68 1.82
C LYS A 135 -4.19 19.24 1.90
N GLU A 136 -3.74 19.66 3.07
CA GLU A 136 -2.45 20.29 3.33
C GLU A 136 -1.27 19.35 3.05
N THR A 137 -1.49 18.06 3.19
CA THR A 137 -0.50 17.01 2.87
C THR A 137 -0.63 16.49 1.44
N GLY A 138 -1.54 17.05 0.65
CA GLY A 138 -1.81 16.64 -0.73
C GLY A 138 -2.65 15.37 -0.85
N TRP A 139 -3.39 15.02 0.19
CA TRP A 139 -4.31 13.89 0.27
C TRP A 139 -5.70 14.37 0.69
N LEU A 140 -6.43 15.06 -0.19
CA LEU A 140 -7.77 15.52 0.12
C LEU A 140 -8.77 14.36 0.04
N PRO A 141 -9.40 13.93 1.16
CA PRO A 141 -10.39 12.86 1.13
C PRO A 141 -11.59 13.21 0.25
N GLN A 142 -12.05 12.24 -0.51
CA GLN A 142 -13.21 12.33 -1.42
C GLN A 142 -13.85 10.94 -1.50
N HIS A 143 -14.24 10.37 -0.34
CA HIS A 143 -14.76 9.02 -0.27
C HIS A 143 -16.10 8.93 -0.98
N VAL A 144 -16.28 7.89 -1.79
CA VAL A 144 -17.54 7.64 -2.49
C VAL A 144 -18.40 6.69 -1.67
N VAL A 145 -19.66 7.06 -1.48
CA VAL A 145 -20.62 6.30 -0.67
C VAL A 145 -21.86 6.02 -1.51
N ALA A 146 -22.32 4.80 -1.46
CA ALA A 146 -23.59 4.35 -2.07
C ALA A 146 -24.56 3.96 -0.95
N GLN A 147 -25.75 4.61 -0.92
CA GLN A 147 -26.78 4.47 0.12
C GLN A 147 -28.14 4.18 -0.49
N ASP A 148 -28.98 3.44 0.22
CA ASP A 148 -30.39 3.27 -0.14
C ASP A 148 -31.25 4.47 0.32
N GLU A 149 -32.57 4.41 0.06
CA GLU A 149 -33.54 5.46 0.41
C GLU A 149 -33.69 5.70 1.91
N VAL A 150 -33.31 4.74 2.73
CA VAL A 150 -33.35 4.85 4.20
C VAL A 150 -31.95 5.07 4.81
N ASN A 151 -30.99 5.48 3.96
CA ASN A 151 -29.61 5.80 4.28
C ASN A 151 -28.76 4.61 4.78
N ASN A 152 -29.13 3.35 4.53
CA ASN A 152 -28.20 2.25 4.77
C ASN A 152 -27.07 2.28 3.74
N ILE A 153 -25.84 2.10 4.17
CA ILE A 153 -24.67 2.07 3.30
C ILE A 153 -24.57 0.69 2.64
N LEU A 154 -24.63 0.68 1.31
CA LEU A 154 -24.53 -0.52 0.49
C LEU A 154 -23.14 -0.71 -0.11
N GLY A 155 -22.36 0.37 -0.22
CA GLY A 155 -20.99 0.32 -0.70
C GLY A 155 -20.21 1.60 -0.43
N VAL A 156 -18.90 1.45 -0.26
CA VAL A 156 -17.96 2.56 0.01
C VAL A 156 -16.67 2.38 -0.74
N VAL A 157 -16.01 3.51 -1.07
CA VAL A 157 -14.71 3.53 -1.73
C VAL A 157 -13.81 4.56 -1.05
N PRO A 158 -12.64 4.19 -0.50
CA PRO A 158 -11.66 5.15 -0.03
C PRO A 158 -11.01 5.85 -1.22
N VAL A 159 -11.19 7.16 -1.32
CA VAL A 159 -10.73 7.98 -2.46
C VAL A 159 -10.10 9.26 -1.95
N TYR A 160 -9.05 9.68 -2.63
CA TYR A 160 -8.32 10.91 -2.34
C TYR A 160 -8.03 11.68 -3.62
N LEU A 161 -8.25 12.99 -3.58
CA LEU A 161 -7.73 13.89 -4.60
C LEU A 161 -6.27 14.22 -4.26
N LYS A 162 -5.37 13.88 -5.19
CA LYS A 162 -3.93 13.93 -4.98
C LYS A 162 -3.27 15.07 -5.71
N SER A 163 -2.49 15.87 -4.99
CA SER A 163 -1.66 16.93 -5.59
C SER A 163 -0.23 16.49 -5.94
N HIS A 164 0.14 15.23 -5.62
CA HIS A 164 1.43 14.61 -5.89
C HIS A 164 1.33 13.08 -5.77
N SER A 165 2.38 12.32 -6.14
CA SER A 165 2.40 10.84 -6.06
C SER A 165 3.18 10.26 -4.87
N TYR A 166 3.45 11.06 -3.84
CA TYR A 166 4.12 10.54 -2.64
C TYR A 166 3.16 9.72 -1.77
N GLY A 167 3.68 8.60 -1.22
CA GLY A 167 2.94 7.74 -0.30
C GLY A 167 1.98 6.74 -0.95
N GLU A 168 2.01 6.57 -2.28
CA GLU A 168 1.13 5.68 -3.04
C GLU A 168 1.73 4.30 -3.31
N PHE A 169 3.07 4.20 -3.34
CA PHE A 169 3.84 2.97 -3.60
C PHE A 169 3.61 2.30 -4.96
N VAL A 170 2.83 2.91 -5.84
CA VAL A 170 2.75 2.61 -7.28
C VAL A 170 3.25 3.84 -8.02
N PHE A 171 4.47 3.74 -8.55
CA PHE A 171 5.18 4.93 -9.03
C PHE A 171 4.76 5.28 -10.46
N ASP A 172 4.30 6.50 -10.66
CA ASP A 172 3.86 7.09 -11.92
C ASP A 172 4.61 8.40 -12.26
N HIS A 173 5.77 8.63 -11.63
CA HIS A 173 6.57 9.84 -11.86
C HIS A 173 6.95 10.03 -13.33
N SER A 174 7.25 8.93 -14.05
CA SER A 174 7.55 8.98 -15.48
C SER A 174 6.35 9.43 -16.33
N TRP A 175 5.13 9.11 -15.88
CA TRP A 175 3.91 9.56 -16.53
C TRP A 175 3.70 11.06 -16.28
N ALA A 176 3.86 11.51 -15.03
CA ALA A 176 3.81 12.92 -14.70
C ALA A 176 4.85 13.74 -15.49
N ASP A 177 6.09 13.24 -15.59
CA ASP A 177 7.14 13.86 -16.39
C ASP A 177 6.77 13.94 -17.88
N ALA A 178 6.12 12.91 -18.43
CA ALA A 178 5.63 12.92 -19.80
C ALA A 178 4.57 14.02 -20.01
N TYR A 179 3.56 14.09 -19.12
CA TYR A 179 2.55 15.16 -19.19
C TYR A 179 3.18 16.55 -19.18
N TYR A 180 4.13 16.82 -18.27
CA TYR A 180 4.78 18.13 -18.19
C TYR A 180 5.64 18.45 -19.41
N ARG A 181 6.30 17.48 -20.04
CA ARG A 181 7.05 17.67 -21.29
C ARG A 181 6.16 18.09 -22.46
N TYR A 182 4.89 17.67 -22.45
CA TYR A 182 3.89 18.09 -23.44
C TYR A 182 3.08 19.31 -23.00
N GLY A 183 3.48 19.99 -21.92
CA GLY A 183 2.81 21.18 -21.42
C GLY A 183 1.46 20.94 -20.76
N VAL A 184 1.14 19.68 -20.39
CA VAL A 184 -0.12 19.27 -19.79
C VAL A 184 0.08 19.02 -18.30
N ARG A 185 -0.92 19.35 -17.49
CA ARG A 185 -0.90 19.11 -16.04
C ARG A 185 -1.26 17.66 -15.73
N TYR A 186 -0.44 17.00 -14.91
CA TYR A 186 -0.73 15.67 -14.39
C TYR A 186 -1.50 15.73 -13.06
N TYR A 187 -1.17 16.65 -12.18
CA TYR A 187 -1.89 16.84 -10.92
C TYR A 187 -2.90 17.99 -11.00
N PRO A 188 -4.04 17.91 -10.29
CA PRO A 188 -4.43 16.81 -9.40
C PRO A 188 -4.90 15.57 -10.17
N LYS A 189 -4.85 14.41 -9.48
CA LYS A 189 -5.37 13.12 -9.95
C LYS A 189 -6.23 12.48 -8.87
N LEU A 190 -7.11 11.56 -9.24
CA LEU A 190 -7.93 10.80 -8.30
C LEU A 190 -7.24 9.49 -7.94
N GLN A 191 -7.27 9.12 -6.66
CA GLN A 191 -6.57 7.95 -6.14
C GLN A 191 -7.44 7.17 -5.17
N SER A 192 -7.81 5.93 -5.52
CA SER A 192 -8.37 4.96 -4.56
C SER A 192 -7.25 4.05 -4.04
N CYS A 193 -6.94 4.18 -2.76
CA CYS A 193 -5.88 3.41 -2.09
C CYS A 193 -5.99 3.55 -0.57
N ILE A 194 -5.11 2.84 0.14
CA ILE A 194 -4.83 3.12 1.55
C ILE A 194 -3.61 4.03 1.62
N PRO A 195 -3.73 5.25 2.17
CA PRO A 195 -2.61 6.18 2.24
C PRO A 195 -1.41 5.59 2.99
N PHE A 196 -0.21 5.83 2.47
CA PHE A 196 1.08 5.46 3.06
C PHE A 196 1.28 3.96 3.29
N THR A 197 0.44 3.11 2.68
CA THR A 197 0.42 1.67 2.96
C THR A 197 0.24 0.86 1.68
N PRO A 198 1.26 0.10 1.22
CA PRO A 198 1.17 -0.73 0.02
C PRO A 198 0.50 -2.08 0.32
N VAL A 199 -0.72 -2.07 0.84
CA VAL A 199 -1.46 -3.27 1.20
C VAL A 199 -2.42 -3.68 0.10
N THR A 200 -2.42 -4.97 -0.24
CA THR A 200 -3.40 -5.55 -1.16
C THR A 200 -4.73 -5.80 -0.46
N GLY A 201 -5.84 -5.49 -1.11
CA GLY A 201 -7.19 -5.73 -0.61
C GLY A 201 -8.23 -5.03 -1.47
N GLN A 202 -9.49 -5.17 -1.09
CA GLN A 202 -10.59 -4.52 -1.80
C GLN A 202 -10.47 -3.00 -1.75
N ARG A 203 -10.90 -2.36 -2.82
CA ARG A 203 -11.00 -0.89 -2.90
C ARG A 203 -12.43 -0.45 -3.11
N ILE A 204 -13.23 -1.25 -3.82
CA ILE A 204 -14.67 -1.06 -3.99
C ILE A 204 -15.36 -2.01 -3.02
N MET A 205 -15.69 -1.52 -1.84
CA MET A 205 -16.23 -2.34 -0.77
C MET A 205 -17.75 -2.29 -0.79
N VAL A 206 -18.38 -3.41 -1.17
CA VAL A 206 -19.84 -3.53 -1.33
C VAL A 206 -20.36 -4.62 -0.41
N ARG A 207 -21.53 -4.37 0.18
CA ARG A 207 -22.26 -5.36 1.02
C ARG A 207 -22.52 -6.64 0.23
N ASN A 208 -22.43 -7.78 0.91
CA ASN A 208 -22.63 -9.09 0.29
C ASN A 208 -24.14 -9.37 0.14
N ALA A 209 -24.73 -8.93 -0.96
CA ALA A 209 -26.16 -9.08 -1.25
C ALA A 209 -26.38 -9.23 -2.78
N TRP A 210 -27.64 -9.47 -3.19
CA TRP A 210 -28.02 -9.68 -4.59
C TRP A 210 -27.62 -8.55 -5.54
N TYR A 211 -27.47 -7.34 -5.02
CA TYR A 211 -27.11 -6.13 -5.79
C TYR A 211 -25.60 -5.90 -5.92
N LYS A 212 -24.76 -6.77 -5.36
CA LYS A 212 -23.30 -6.54 -5.21
C LYS A 212 -22.62 -6.12 -6.51
N ASP A 213 -22.84 -6.85 -7.60
CA ASP A 213 -22.18 -6.58 -8.88
C ASP A 213 -22.69 -5.28 -9.55
N GLN A 214 -23.99 -4.97 -9.37
CA GLN A 214 -24.56 -3.72 -9.87
C GLN A 214 -23.97 -2.52 -9.11
N VAL A 215 -23.95 -2.57 -7.79
CA VAL A 215 -23.37 -1.50 -6.95
C VAL A 215 -21.88 -1.34 -7.23
N PHE A 216 -21.15 -2.43 -7.39
CA PHE A 216 -19.73 -2.39 -7.80
C PHE A 216 -19.56 -1.61 -9.12
N GLY A 217 -20.34 -1.96 -10.15
CA GLY A 217 -20.29 -1.30 -11.45
C GLY A 217 -20.65 0.19 -11.37
N ILE A 218 -21.68 0.53 -10.60
CA ILE A 218 -22.11 1.92 -10.38
C ILE A 218 -21.02 2.71 -9.67
N LEU A 219 -20.37 2.16 -8.62
CA LEU A 219 -19.29 2.83 -7.91
C LEU A 219 -18.07 3.05 -8.79
N VAL A 220 -17.69 2.06 -9.62
CA VAL A 220 -16.59 2.22 -10.59
C VAL A 220 -16.92 3.31 -11.61
N GLN A 221 -18.15 3.36 -12.13
CA GLN A 221 -18.57 4.42 -13.05
C GLN A 221 -18.59 5.78 -12.36
N ALA A 222 -19.08 5.86 -11.13
CA ALA A 222 -19.09 7.09 -10.33
C ALA A 222 -17.68 7.67 -10.13
N LEU A 223 -16.67 6.82 -9.93
CA LEU A 223 -15.26 7.25 -9.87
C LEU A 223 -14.76 7.84 -11.18
N LYS A 224 -15.17 7.28 -12.33
CA LYS A 224 -14.84 7.81 -13.65
C LYS A 224 -15.53 9.15 -13.87
N ASP A 225 -16.85 9.24 -13.58
CA ASP A 225 -17.64 10.46 -13.71
C ASP A 225 -17.08 11.59 -12.84
N LEU A 226 -16.63 11.26 -11.61
CA LEU A 226 -15.96 12.20 -10.72
C LEU A 226 -14.64 12.71 -11.33
N THR A 227 -13.88 11.82 -11.96
CA THR A 227 -12.62 12.15 -12.62
C THR A 227 -12.85 13.11 -13.80
N GLU A 228 -13.89 12.86 -14.59
CA GLU A 228 -14.30 13.69 -15.73
C GLU A 228 -14.89 15.02 -15.26
N LYS A 229 -15.83 15.01 -14.29
CA LYS A 229 -16.45 16.22 -13.72
C LYS A 229 -15.40 17.20 -13.20
N PHE A 230 -14.36 16.67 -12.55
CA PHE A 230 -13.27 17.47 -12.02
C PHE A 230 -12.16 17.76 -13.05
N GLN A 231 -12.27 17.28 -14.27
CA GLN A 231 -11.27 17.44 -15.33
C GLN A 231 -9.85 17.05 -14.85
N LEU A 232 -9.76 15.92 -14.17
CA LEU A 232 -8.49 15.39 -13.68
C LEU A 232 -7.72 14.69 -14.80
N SER A 233 -6.42 14.53 -14.63
CA SER A 233 -5.60 13.78 -15.60
C SER A 233 -5.95 12.30 -15.64
N SER A 234 -6.26 11.74 -14.47
CA SER A 234 -6.37 10.30 -14.30
C SER A 234 -7.02 9.89 -12.97
N LEU A 235 -7.48 8.64 -12.94
CA LEU A 235 -7.90 7.92 -11.75
C LEU A 235 -7.04 6.65 -11.60
N HIS A 236 -6.54 6.42 -10.40
CA HIS A 236 -5.74 5.26 -10.07
C HIS A 236 -6.37 4.47 -8.93
N VAL A 237 -6.44 3.15 -9.08
CA VAL A 237 -6.83 2.22 -8.04
C VAL A 237 -5.64 1.31 -7.77
N THR A 238 -4.97 1.51 -6.64
CA THR A 238 -3.71 0.82 -6.34
C THR A 238 -3.89 -0.28 -5.31
N PHE A 239 -3.23 -1.41 -5.54
CA PHE A 239 -3.30 -2.63 -4.74
C PHE A 239 -4.71 -3.22 -4.57
N PRO A 240 -5.61 -3.15 -5.60
CA PRO A 240 -6.87 -3.86 -5.52
C PRO A 240 -6.63 -5.38 -5.44
N SER A 241 -7.67 -6.13 -5.07
CA SER A 241 -7.66 -7.59 -5.19
C SER A 241 -7.57 -8.01 -6.67
N LYS A 242 -7.09 -9.23 -6.93
CA LYS A 242 -7.03 -9.75 -8.31
C LYS A 242 -8.40 -9.77 -9.00
N SER A 243 -9.47 -10.08 -8.25
CA SER A 243 -10.84 -10.10 -8.77
C SER A 243 -11.29 -8.70 -9.21
N GLU A 244 -11.11 -7.69 -8.37
CA GLU A 244 -11.42 -6.30 -8.73
C GLU A 244 -10.57 -5.82 -9.92
N TRP A 245 -9.26 -6.11 -9.92
CA TRP A 245 -8.38 -5.78 -11.02
C TRP A 245 -8.87 -6.36 -12.35
N THR A 246 -9.31 -7.64 -12.34
CA THR A 246 -9.86 -8.29 -13.52
C THR A 246 -11.18 -7.65 -13.94
N GLN A 247 -12.06 -7.36 -12.99
CA GLN A 247 -13.37 -6.76 -13.25
C GLN A 247 -13.23 -5.33 -13.77
N MET A 248 -12.33 -4.51 -13.24
CA MET A 248 -12.10 -3.13 -13.70
C MET A 248 -11.61 -3.04 -15.15
N LYS A 249 -11.03 -4.11 -15.71
CA LYS A 249 -10.70 -4.17 -17.14
C LYS A 249 -11.92 -3.93 -18.02
N THR A 250 -13.07 -4.49 -17.65
CA THR A 250 -14.32 -4.34 -18.42
C THR A 250 -14.85 -2.90 -18.41
N PHE A 251 -14.40 -2.07 -17.45
CA PHE A 251 -14.73 -0.65 -17.37
C PHE A 251 -13.70 0.26 -18.06
N GLY A 252 -12.76 -0.31 -18.83
CA GLY A 252 -11.80 0.45 -19.64
C GLY A 252 -10.55 0.90 -18.87
N PHE A 253 -10.27 0.35 -17.70
CA PHE A 253 -9.02 0.61 -16.99
C PHE A 253 -7.85 -0.12 -17.61
N LEU A 254 -6.72 0.57 -17.72
CA LEU A 254 -5.42 -0.04 -18.01
C LEU A 254 -4.98 -0.86 -16.80
N GLN A 255 -4.44 -2.02 -17.06
CA GLN A 255 -4.00 -2.98 -16.05
C GLN A 255 -2.49 -2.95 -15.89
N ARG A 256 -2.02 -2.77 -14.67
CA ARG A 256 -0.62 -2.82 -14.30
C ARG A 256 -0.37 -3.86 -13.24
N ILE A 257 0.76 -4.55 -13.32
CA ILE A 257 1.23 -5.45 -12.28
C ILE A 257 2.53 -4.93 -11.66
N GLY A 258 2.71 -5.24 -10.39
CA GLY A 258 3.94 -5.03 -9.64
C GLY A 258 4.27 -6.27 -8.81
N MET A 259 5.19 -6.14 -7.87
CA MET A 259 5.50 -7.24 -6.97
C MET A 259 5.74 -6.75 -5.54
N GLN A 260 5.49 -7.64 -4.59
CA GLN A 260 5.83 -7.52 -3.18
C GLN A 260 6.46 -8.83 -2.70
N TYR A 261 6.91 -8.86 -1.44
CA TYR A 261 7.51 -10.03 -0.83
C TYR A 261 6.66 -10.52 0.32
N HIS A 262 6.15 -11.74 0.20
CA HIS A 262 5.35 -12.38 1.26
C HIS A 262 6.01 -13.68 1.70
N TRP A 263 5.97 -13.93 3.00
CA TRP A 263 6.23 -15.24 3.56
C TRP A 263 4.91 -16.00 3.70
N LYS A 264 4.89 -17.29 3.36
CA LYS A 264 3.73 -18.17 3.51
C LYS A 264 3.98 -19.17 4.61
N ASN A 265 3.01 -19.33 5.50
CA ASN A 265 2.99 -20.42 6.45
C ASN A 265 2.55 -21.70 5.74
N ARG A 266 3.37 -22.73 5.81
CA ARG A 266 3.09 -24.06 5.29
C ARG A 266 2.69 -25.01 6.43
N ASN A 267 1.90 -24.51 7.38
CA ASN A 267 1.50 -25.21 8.60
C ASN A 267 2.66 -25.55 9.54
N TYR A 268 3.68 -24.68 9.57
CA TYR A 268 4.77 -24.83 10.51
C TYR A 268 4.28 -24.70 11.94
N LYS A 269 4.75 -25.58 12.82
CA LYS A 269 4.43 -25.55 14.25
C LYS A 269 5.37 -24.63 15.04
N ASN A 270 6.55 -24.38 14.49
CA ASN A 270 7.57 -23.53 15.10
C ASN A 270 8.54 -23.01 14.03
N PHE A 271 9.41 -22.08 14.43
CA PHE A 271 10.39 -21.48 13.55
C PHE A 271 11.47 -22.47 13.04
N ASP A 272 11.79 -23.52 13.81
CA ASP A 272 12.76 -24.52 13.37
C ASP A 272 12.20 -25.40 12.25
N GLU A 273 10.92 -25.74 12.25
CA GLU A 273 10.27 -26.43 11.11
C GLU A 273 10.36 -25.57 9.84
N PHE A 274 10.07 -24.27 9.93
CA PHE A 274 10.29 -23.37 8.81
C PHE A 274 11.74 -23.38 8.32
N LEU A 275 12.72 -23.35 9.24
CA LEU A 275 14.12 -23.43 8.85
C LEU A 275 14.47 -24.76 8.18
N MET A 276 13.81 -25.87 8.52
CA MET A 276 14.09 -27.17 7.91
C MET A 276 13.72 -27.22 6.43
N ASP A 277 12.80 -26.42 5.96
CA ASP A 277 12.45 -26.29 4.54
C ASP A 277 13.50 -25.51 3.73
N MET A 278 14.34 -24.75 4.39
CA MET A 278 15.37 -23.95 3.74
C MET A 278 16.62 -24.76 3.37
N LYS A 279 17.33 -24.32 2.34
CA LYS A 279 18.68 -24.80 1.99
C LYS A 279 19.62 -24.66 3.20
N GLN A 280 20.51 -25.62 3.39
CA GLN A 280 21.40 -25.68 4.56
C GLN A 280 22.18 -24.37 4.80
N THR A 281 22.70 -23.78 3.74
CA THR A 281 23.46 -22.53 3.83
C THR A 281 22.61 -21.37 4.37
N LYS A 282 21.34 -21.27 3.93
CA LYS A 282 20.42 -20.22 4.38
C LYS A 282 20.02 -20.40 5.82
N ARG A 283 19.68 -21.62 6.20
CA ARG A 283 19.39 -22.01 7.59
C ARG A 283 20.55 -21.66 8.54
N LYS A 284 21.78 -21.98 8.14
CA LYS A 284 22.99 -21.64 8.92
C LYS A 284 23.14 -20.11 9.08
N THR A 285 22.93 -19.35 8.00
CA THR A 285 23.01 -17.89 8.02
C THR A 285 21.98 -17.29 8.96
N ILE A 286 20.72 -17.71 8.89
CA ILE A 286 19.64 -17.19 9.76
C ILE A 286 19.95 -17.48 11.24
N ARG A 287 20.38 -18.71 11.56
CA ARG A 287 20.77 -19.05 12.94
C ARG A 287 21.92 -18.20 13.44
N GLN A 288 22.90 -17.90 12.60
CA GLN A 288 24.02 -17.01 12.96
C GLN A 288 23.56 -15.55 13.15
N GLU A 289 22.64 -15.05 12.30
CA GLU A 289 22.09 -13.70 12.44
C GLU A 289 21.34 -13.56 13.76
N ARG A 290 20.48 -14.53 14.12
CA ARG A 290 19.75 -14.54 15.40
C ARG A 290 20.69 -14.68 16.62
N LYS A 291 21.71 -15.53 16.53
CA LYS A 291 22.71 -15.65 17.61
C LYS A 291 23.41 -14.32 17.90
N LYS A 292 23.69 -13.50 16.87
CA LYS A 292 24.32 -12.19 17.07
C LYS A 292 23.45 -11.22 17.88
N ILE A 293 22.14 -11.35 17.84
CA ILE A 293 21.24 -10.50 18.64
C ILE A 293 21.42 -10.81 20.13
N LEU A 294 21.48 -12.09 20.49
CA LEU A 294 21.70 -12.52 21.88
C LEU A 294 23.04 -12.04 22.43
N VAL A 295 24.11 -12.14 21.63
CA VAL A 295 25.46 -11.69 22.02
C VAL A 295 25.54 -10.18 22.26
N GLN A 296 24.64 -9.40 21.62
CA GLN A 296 24.57 -7.95 21.79
C GLN A 296 23.74 -7.51 23.00
N ASN A 297 23.26 -8.45 23.84
CA ASN A 297 22.38 -8.22 25.00
C ASN A 297 21.08 -7.48 24.61
N LEU A 298 20.56 -7.75 23.40
CA LEU A 298 19.28 -7.22 22.95
C LEU A 298 18.16 -8.17 23.36
N LYS A 299 17.16 -7.64 24.06
CA LYS A 299 15.92 -8.32 24.41
C LYS A 299 14.83 -7.96 23.41
N MET A 300 14.31 -8.96 22.70
CA MET A 300 13.17 -8.77 21.80
C MET A 300 11.88 -9.01 22.58
N LYS A 301 10.92 -8.08 22.44
CA LYS A 301 9.57 -8.18 23.03
C LYS A 301 8.53 -7.99 21.93
N ARG A 302 7.44 -8.74 22.00
CA ARG A 302 6.28 -8.61 21.13
C ARG A 302 5.10 -8.15 21.97
N LEU A 303 4.66 -6.92 21.74
CA LEU A 303 3.63 -6.25 22.53
C LEU A 303 2.33 -6.20 21.74
N ARG A 304 1.19 -6.47 22.37
CA ARG A 304 -0.14 -6.42 21.78
C ARG A 304 -1.14 -5.77 22.76
N GLY A 305 -2.22 -5.19 22.20
CA GLY A 305 -3.32 -4.67 23.00
C GLY A 305 -2.83 -3.77 24.14
N ASP A 306 -3.26 -4.08 25.36
CA ASP A 306 -2.94 -3.31 26.55
C ASP A 306 -1.48 -3.29 26.98
N GLU A 307 -0.65 -4.17 26.43
CA GLU A 307 0.80 -4.14 26.68
C GLU A 307 1.47 -2.92 26.02
N ILE A 308 0.84 -2.37 24.96
CA ILE A 308 1.34 -1.20 24.25
C ILE A 308 0.88 0.06 24.97
N LYS A 309 1.79 0.70 25.71
CA LYS A 309 1.51 1.95 26.44
C LYS A 309 1.94 3.18 25.64
N ALA A 310 1.48 4.36 26.01
CA ALA A 310 1.83 5.63 25.38
C ALA A 310 3.35 5.81 25.17
N LYS A 311 4.17 5.43 26.16
CA LYS A 311 5.63 5.48 26.05
C LYS A 311 6.19 4.67 24.88
N HIS A 312 5.55 3.55 24.51
CA HIS A 312 5.99 2.71 23.38
C HIS A 312 5.72 3.43 22.06
N TRP A 313 4.60 4.14 21.93
CA TRP A 313 4.28 4.95 20.77
C TRP A 313 5.22 6.14 20.61
N ASP A 314 5.57 6.81 21.72
CA ASP A 314 6.52 7.92 21.71
C ASP A 314 7.91 7.47 21.25
N SER A 315 8.39 6.34 21.79
CA SER A 315 9.66 5.75 21.37
C SER A 315 9.62 5.31 19.91
N PHE A 316 8.53 4.63 19.50
CA PHE A 316 8.38 4.17 18.11
C PHE A 316 8.32 5.34 17.11
N TYR A 317 7.67 6.45 17.47
CA TYR A 317 7.66 7.65 16.64
C TYR A 317 9.07 8.22 16.43
N GLN A 318 9.91 8.25 17.48
CA GLN A 318 11.31 8.65 17.33
C GLN A 318 12.08 7.72 16.38
N PHE A 319 11.87 6.42 16.48
CA PHE A 319 12.48 5.42 15.58
C PHE A 319 12.04 5.61 14.13
N TYR A 320 10.74 5.81 13.94
CA TYR A 320 10.15 6.07 12.63
C TYR A 320 10.73 7.35 12.01
N ARG A 321 10.78 8.46 12.78
CA ARG A 321 11.35 9.72 12.33
C ARG A 321 12.81 9.57 11.92
N ASN A 322 13.63 8.92 12.72
CA ASN A 322 15.02 8.69 12.38
C ASN A 322 15.17 7.92 11.05
N THR A 323 14.33 6.91 10.81
CA THR A 323 14.37 6.15 9.55
C THR A 323 13.90 6.96 8.35
N THR A 324 12.81 7.71 8.49
CA THR A 324 12.20 8.47 7.38
C THR A 324 13.02 9.71 7.03
N ASP A 325 13.48 10.45 8.01
CA ASP A 325 14.28 11.65 7.81
C ASP A 325 15.59 11.33 7.08
N ASN A 326 16.21 10.19 7.39
CA ASN A 326 17.42 9.71 6.72
C ASN A 326 17.20 9.16 5.31
N LYS A 327 16.00 8.60 5.00
CA LYS A 327 15.73 7.94 3.71
C LYS A 327 14.93 8.80 2.75
N TRP A 328 13.93 9.53 3.25
CA TRP A 328 12.89 10.17 2.45
C TRP A 328 12.86 11.70 2.63
N GLY A 329 13.61 12.23 3.58
CA GLY A 329 13.67 13.65 3.90
C GLY A 329 12.44 14.20 4.63
N ARG A 330 11.36 13.42 4.76
CA ARG A 330 10.17 13.80 5.57
C ARG A 330 9.33 12.58 5.96
N ALA A 331 8.78 12.65 7.17
CA ALA A 331 7.82 11.68 7.64
C ALA A 331 6.41 11.95 7.06
N PHE A 332 5.66 10.91 6.74
CA PHE A 332 4.26 11.02 6.33
C PHE A 332 3.30 10.95 7.51
N LEU A 333 3.66 10.20 8.55
CA LEU A 333 2.82 9.95 9.72
C LEU A 333 3.26 10.83 10.88
N THR A 334 2.29 11.35 11.62
CA THR A 334 2.51 12.18 12.81
C THR A 334 2.59 11.31 14.08
N ARG A 335 3.02 11.90 15.20
CA ARG A 335 2.98 11.25 16.52
C ARG A 335 1.55 10.83 16.88
N ASP A 336 0.61 11.73 16.65
CA ASP A 336 -0.81 11.54 16.98
C ASP A 336 -1.43 10.37 16.20
N PHE A 337 -0.98 10.11 14.97
CA PHE A 337 -1.41 8.92 14.23
C PHE A 337 -1.14 7.62 15.01
N PHE A 338 0.06 7.47 15.57
CA PHE A 338 0.41 6.25 16.30
C PHE A 338 -0.41 6.08 17.58
N HIS A 339 -0.68 7.17 18.28
CA HIS A 339 -1.53 7.15 19.49
C HIS A 339 -2.98 6.84 19.13
N ASN A 340 -3.58 7.52 18.15
CA ASN A 340 -4.96 7.30 17.70
C ASN A 340 -5.15 5.86 17.17
N MET A 341 -4.23 5.38 16.35
CA MET A 341 -4.27 4.00 15.84
C MET A 341 -4.14 2.99 17.00
N GLY A 342 -3.25 3.22 17.96
CA GLY A 342 -3.08 2.37 19.12
C GLY A 342 -4.33 2.31 20.00
N GLU A 343 -5.00 3.43 20.21
CA GLU A 343 -6.25 3.51 20.96
C GLU A 343 -7.40 2.79 20.26
N LYS A 344 -7.58 3.04 18.95
CA LYS A 344 -8.72 2.52 18.16
C LYS A 344 -8.53 1.06 17.72
N MET A 345 -7.29 0.58 17.60
CA MET A 345 -6.97 -0.69 16.95
C MET A 345 -5.97 -1.55 17.73
N GLY A 346 -5.78 -1.31 19.04
CA GLY A 346 -4.72 -1.96 19.82
C GLY A 346 -4.63 -3.47 19.67
N ASP A 347 -5.78 -4.16 19.62
CA ASP A 347 -5.85 -5.61 19.48
C ASP A 347 -5.33 -6.11 18.12
N SER A 348 -5.42 -5.29 17.09
CA SER A 348 -4.88 -5.58 15.76
C SER A 348 -3.39 -5.23 15.64
N VAL A 349 -2.79 -4.57 16.61
CA VAL A 349 -1.38 -4.17 16.57
C VAL A 349 -0.49 -5.25 17.17
N LEU A 350 0.60 -5.55 16.47
CA LEU A 350 1.76 -6.27 17.00
C LEU A 350 2.98 -5.35 16.89
N LEU A 351 3.40 -4.79 18.01
CA LEU A 351 4.60 -3.96 18.10
C LEU A 351 5.78 -4.79 18.60
N ILE A 352 6.75 -5.06 17.72
CA ILE A 352 7.97 -5.74 18.08
C ILE A 352 8.99 -4.68 18.46
N VAL A 353 9.53 -4.76 19.68
CA VAL A 353 10.52 -3.81 20.19
C VAL A 353 11.80 -4.53 20.61
N ALA A 354 12.93 -3.86 20.40
CA ALA A 354 14.22 -4.25 20.93
C ALA A 354 14.59 -3.36 22.11
N GLU A 355 14.98 -3.98 23.21
CA GLU A 355 15.42 -3.31 24.44
C GLU A 355 16.87 -3.66 24.72
N LYS A 356 17.64 -2.66 25.11
CA LYS A 356 18.99 -2.78 25.61
C LYS A 356 19.16 -1.93 26.85
N ASP A 357 19.66 -2.54 27.93
CA ASP A 357 19.88 -1.85 29.21
C ASP A 357 18.65 -1.06 29.67
N GLU A 358 17.48 -1.69 29.61
CA GLU A 358 16.15 -1.16 29.93
C GLU A 358 15.66 -0.02 29.03
N GLU A 359 16.39 0.34 27.99
CA GLU A 359 16.00 1.33 27.01
C GLU A 359 15.47 0.67 25.73
N LEU A 360 14.34 1.20 25.19
CA LEU A 360 13.85 0.83 23.88
C LEU A 360 14.75 1.45 22.81
N VAL A 361 15.37 0.63 21.96
CA VAL A 361 16.34 1.08 20.98
C VAL A 361 15.85 0.97 19.52
N ALA A 362 14.89 0.10 19.26
CA ALA A 362 14.32 -0.09 17.93
C ALA A 362 12.93 -0.72 18.01
N GLY A 363 12.19 -0.63 16.90
CA GLY A 363 10.88 -1.26 16.80
C GLY A 363 10.44 -1.55 15.38
N ALA A 364 9.56 -2.55 15.23
CA ALA A 364 8.85 -2.89 14.00
C ALA A 364 7.36 -2.93 14.27
N LEU A 365 6.61 -2.11 13.55
CA LEU A 365 5.15 -2.05 13.61
C LEU A 365 4.53 -3.01 12.61
N ASN A 366 3.68 -3.88 13.12
CA ASN A 366 2.88 -4.80 12.33
C ASN A 366 1.41 -4.68 12.73
N LEU A 367 0.51 -5.00 11.80
CA LEU A 367 -0.90 -5.19 12.09
C LEU A 367 -1.28 -6.63 11.78
N VAL A 368 -2.21 -7.17 12.55
CA VAL A 368 -2.79 -8.51 12.39
C VAL A 368 -4.23 -8.35 11.91
N GLY A 369 -4.59 -9.05 10.85
CA GLY A 369 -5.98 -9.06 10.39
C GLY A 369 -6.27 -10.29 9.53
N GLY A 370 -7.39 -10.92 9.78
CA GLY A 370 -7.75 -12.17 9.13
C GLY A 370 -6.64 -13.22 9.30
N ASP A 371 -6.15 -13.72 8.20
CA ASP A 371 -5.10 -14.74 8.12
C ASP A 371 -3.68 -14.18 7.95
N THR A 372 -3.49 -12.86 8.13
CA THR A 372 -2.27 -12.17 7.68
C THR A 372 -1.64 -11.30 8.77
N LEU A 373 -0.32 -11.37 8.90
CA LEU A 373 0.50 -10.38 9.58
C LEU A 373 1.08 -9.40 8.57
N PHE A 374 0.81 -8.12 8.76
CA PHE A 374 1.25 -7.04 7.88
C PHE A 374 2.42 -6.27 8.50
N GLY A 375 3.67 -6.60 8.12
CA GLY A 375 4.84 -5.80 8.49
C GLY A 375 4.88 -4.49 7.71
N ARG A 376 4.92 -3.35 8.41
CA ARG A 376 4.78 -2.04 7.75
C ARG A 376 5.91 -1.07 8.01
N LEU A 377 6.21 -0.77 9.25
CA LEU A 377 7.18 0.26 9.58
C LEU A 377 8.29 -0.31 10.46
N TRP A 378 9.48 0.22 10.25
CA TRP A 378 10.67 -0.08 11.03
C TRP A 378 11.40 1.21 11.37
N GLY A 379 11.95 1.24 12.58
CA GLY A 379 12.89 2.29 12.96
C GLY A 379 13.75 1.90 14.14
N CYS A 380 14.80 2.68 14.35
CA CYS A 380 15.70 2.54 15.49
C CYS A 380 16.23 3.92 15.91
N LEU A 381 16.80 4.02 17.10
CA LEU A 381 17.55 5.21 17.52
C LEU A 381 18.76 5.43 16.61
N PRO A 382 19.23 6.67 16.41
CA PRO A 382 20.41 6.96 15.58
C PRO A 382 21.67 6.20 16.02
N ARG A 383 21.85 5.98 17.33
CA ARG A 383 22.97 5.26 17.94
C ARG A 383 22.78 3.74 17.96
N ALA A 384 21.58 3.24 17.65
CA ALA A 384 21.21 1.82 17.78
C ALA A 384 21.46 1.04 16.49
N TYR A 385 22.64 1.20 15.91
CA TYR A 385 23.03 0.43 14.73
C TYR A 385 23.59 -0.93 15.11
N PHE A 386 22.69 -1.86 15.45
CA PHE A 386 23.06 -3.23 15.79
C PHE A 386 22.99 -4.14 14.57
N PRO A 387 24.08 -4.86 14.22
CA PRO A 387 24.09 -5.80 13.11
C PRO A 387 22.96 -6.83 13.21
N ASN A 388 22.20 -6.99 12.13
CA ASN A 388 21.07 -7.90 11.95
C ASN A 388 19.80 -7.58 12.77
N LEU A 389 19.75 -6.53 13.58
CA LEU A 389 18.57 -6.18 14.37
C LEU A 389 17.34 -5.91 13.48
N HIS A 390 17.52 -5.23 12.35
CA HIS A 390 16.44 -5.05 11.36
C HIS A 390 15.87 -6.40 10.87
N PHE A 391 16.72 -7.40 10.62
CA PHE A 391 16.26 -8.70 10.15
C PHE A 391 15.56 -9.48 11.25
N GLU A 392 16.06 -9.43 12.46
CA GLU A 392 15.41 -10.05 13.62
C GLU A 392 14.02 -9.46 13.83
N ALA A 393 13.92 -8.14 13.96
CA ALA A 393 12.65 -7.49 14.30
C ALA A 393 11.61 -7.54 13.18
N CYS A 394 12.02 -7.29 11.91
CA CYS A 394 11.07 -7.18 10.80
C CYS A 394 10.72 -8.50 10.16
N TYR A 395 11.57 -9.54 10.26
CA TYR A 395 11.34 -10.79 9.53
C TYR A 395 11.25 -12.00 10.47
N TYR A 396 12.22 -12.24 11.33
CA TYR A 396 12.22 -13.47 12.14
C TYR A 396 11.16 -13.43 13.24
N GLN A 397 11.07 -12.32 13.96
CA GLN A 397 10.02 -12.13 14.97
C GLN A 397 8.62 -12.11 14.36
N ALA A 398 8.47 -11.55 13.14
CA ALA A 398 7.19 -11.55 12.42
C ALA A 398 6.79 -12.96 11.96
N ILE A 399 7.73 -13.79 11.48
CA ILE A 399 7.48 -15.18 11.12
C ILE A 399 7.09 -15.99 12.35
N GLU A 400 7.84 -15.87 13.46
CA GLU A 400 7.49 -16.55 14.70
C GLU A 400 6.12 -16.18 15.21
N ALA A 401 5.80 -14.88 15.25
CA ALA A 401 4.49 -14.41 15.64
C ALA A 401 3.37 -14.94 14.71
N ALA A 402 3.60 -15.00 13.41
CA ALA A 402 2.63 -15.53 12.46
C ALA A 402 2.39 -17.04 12.67
N ILE A 403 3.44 -17.81 12.98
CA ILE A 403 3.31 -19.23 13.30
C ILE A 403 2.52 -19.41 14.60
N GLU A 404 2.87 -18.70 15.66
CA GLU A 404 2.22 -18.79 16.97
C GLU A 404 0.74 -18.36 16.94
N LEU A 405 0.42 -17.37 16.10
CA LEU A 405 -0.94 -16.88 15.88
C LEU A 405 -1.71 -17.70 14.82
N ASN A 406 -1.10 -18.75 14.28
CA ASN A 406 -1.66 -19.59 13.22
C ASN A 406 -2.12 -18.80 11.99
N LEU A 407 -1.33 -17.79 11.59
CA LEU A 407 -1.59 -16.97 10.41
C LEU A 407 -1.00 -17.63 9.15
N ASN A 408 -1.65 -17.43 8.01
CA ASN A 408 -1.26 -18.04 6.74
C ASN A 408 -0.07 -17.34 6.07
N LYS A 409 0.14 -16.05 6.35
CA LYS A 409 1.19 -15.28 5.67
C LYS A 409 1.66 -14.06 6.46
N VAL A 410 2.87 -13.61 6.08
CA VAL A 410 3.42 -12.31 6.48
C VAL A 410 3.67 -11.47 5.23
N GLU A 411 3.11 -10.27 5.16
CA GLU A 411 3.37 -9.30 4.10
C GLU A 411 4.46 -8.32 4.56
N ALA A 412 5.57 -8.25 3.82
CA ALA A 412 6.72 -7.41 4.19
C ALA A 412 6.94 -6.21 3.26
N GLY A 413 5.95 -5.85 2.43
CA GLY A 413 6.02 -4.73 1.49
C GLY A 413 6.88 -4.99 0.25
N ALA A 414 7.09 -3.95 -0.58
CA ALA A 414 7.54 -4.08 -1.96
C ALA A 414 9.07 -4.09 -2.15
N GLN A 415 9.85 -3.53 -1.24
CA GLN A 415 11.28 -3.31 -1.46
C GLN A 415 12.17 -4.28 -0.67
N GLY A 416 13.34 -4.61 -1.23
CA GLY A 416 14.41 -5.32 -0.57
C GLY A 416 14.53 -6.81 -0.92
N GLU A 417 15.36 -7.13 -1.92
CA GLU A 417 15.65 -8.51 -2.35
C GLU A 417 16.25 -9.39 -1.24
N HIS A 418 16.84 -8.77 -0.19
CA HIS A 418 17.33 -9.49 0.99
C HIS A 418 16.22 -10.28 1.72
N LYS A 419 14.95 -9.95 1.49
CA LYS A 419 13.78 -10.67 2.00
C LYS A 419 13.70 -12.09 1.47
N ILE A 420 14.07 -12.30 0.19
CA ILE A 420 14.08 -13.63 -0.45
C ILE A 420 14.92 -14.59 0.36
N GLN A 421 16.14 -14.17 0.76
CA GLN A 421 17.04 -15.01 1.52
C GLN A 421 16.49 -15.43 2.90
N ARG A 422 15.39 -14.82 3.34
CA ARG A 422 14.70 -15.05 4.61
C ARG A 422 13.33 -15.69 4.44
N GLY A 423 13.04 -16.22 3.23
CA GLY A 423 11.82 -16.99 2.96
C GLY A 423 10.63 -16.16 2.45
N TYR A 424 10.80 -14.86 2.20
CA TYR A 424 9.76 -14.02 1.61
C TYR A 424 9.89 -14.05 0.08
N LEU A 425 8.97 -14.71 -0.58
CA LEU A 425 8.98 -14.85 -2.02
C LEU A 425 8.19 -13.73 -2.72
N PRO A 426 8.50 -13.41 -4.00
CA PRO A 426 7.78 -12.41 -4.74
C PRO A 426 6.35 -12.87 -5.04
N VAL A 427 5.39 -11.97 -4.83
CA VAL A 427 3.99 -12.14 -5.20
C VAL A 427 3.54 -10.98 -6.08
N THR A 428 2.64 -11.26 -7.03
CA THR A 428 2.08 -10.24 -7.91
C THR A 428 1.18 -9.28 -7.15
N THR A 429 1.34 -8.00 -7.36
CA THR A 429 0.42 -6.94 -6.94
C THR A 429 -0.21 -6.28 -8.16
N TYR A 430 -1.34 -5.64 -7.98
CA TYR A 430 -2.18 -5.12 -9.04
C TYR A 430 -2.42 -3.63 -8.87
N SER A 431 -2.60 -2.93 -9.99
CA SER A 431 -3.17 -1.58 -10.03
C SER A 431 -3.93 -1.34 -11.33
N CYS A 432 -4.92 -0.45 -11.25
CA CYS A 432 -5.78 -0.08 -12.37
C CYS A 432 -5.66 1.42 -12.60
N HIS A 433 -5.63 1.82 -13.86
CA HIS A 433 -5.40 3.22 -14.24
C HIS A 433 -6.37 3.65 -15.33
N TYR A 434 -7.18 4.66 -15.05
CA TYR A 434 -8.05 5.30 -16.03
C TYR A 434 -7.44 6.65 -16.38
N ILE A 435 -7.04 6.81 -17.63
CA ILE A 435 -6.37 8.00 -18.15
C ILE A 435 -7.35 8.72 -19.06
N LEU A 436 -7.62 10.01 -18.80
CA LEU A 436 -8.61 10.76 -19.58
C LEU A 436 -8.14 11.03 -21.00
N ASP A 437 -6.93 11.51 -21.18
CA ASP A 437 -6.37 11.81 -22.49
C ASP A 437 -6.05 10.54 -23.27
N ASP A 438 -6.63 10.39 -24.45
CA ASP A 438 -6.49 9.20 -25.31
C ASP A 438 -5.06 8.99 -25.80
N GLY A 439 -4.32 10.06 -26.09
CA GLY A 439 -2.93 9.99 -26.55
C GLY A 439 -2.03 9.43 -25.45
N PHE A 440 -2.15 9.97 -24.23
CA PHE A 440 -1.41 9.43 -23.06
C PHE A 440 -1.89 8.04 -22.68
N ARG A 441 -3.19 7.76 -22.77
CA ARG A 441 -3.75 6.41 -22.51
C ARG A 441 -3.09 5.36 -23.39
N ASN A 442 -3.01 5.60 -24.70
CA ASN A 442 -2.40 4.67 -25.65
C ASN A 442 -0.89 4.50 -25.38
N ALA A 443 -0.16 5.59 -25.17
CA ALA A 443 1.28 5.53 -24.86
C ALA A 443 1.56 4.76 -23.55
N ILE A 444 0.73 4.97 -22.53
CA ILE A 444 0.84 4.24 -21.25
C ILE A 444 0.47 2.78 -21.44
N ALA A 445 -0.56 2.45 -22.23
CA ALA A 445 -0.93 1.07 -22.53
C ALA A 445 0.24 0.29 -23.17
N ASP A 446 0.90 0.86 -24.17
CA ASP A 446 2.08 0.27 -24.81
C ASP A 446 3.25 0.09 -23.84
N PHE A 447 3.46 1.05 -22.96
CA PHE A 447 4.47 0.94 -21.91
C PHE A 447 4.16 -0.22 -20.95
N LEU A 448 2.91 -0.36 -20.50
CA LEU A 448 2.47 -1.36 -19.52
C LEU A 448 2.59 -2.80 -20.05
N VAL A 449 2.46 -3.03 -21.36
CA VAL A 449 2.70 -4.35 -21.97
C VAL A 449 4.16 -4.77 -21.72
N ARG A 450 5.12 -3.91 -22.06
CA ARG A 450 6.56 -4.19 -21.88
C ARG A 450 6.95 -4.30 -20.40
N GLU A 451 6.41 -3.42 -19.54
CA GLU A 451 6.66 -3.47 -18.09
C GLU A 451 6.14 -4.79 -17.49
N THR A 452 4.95 -5.24 -17.91
CA THR A 452 4.35 -6.51 -17.45
C THR A 452 5.26 -7.71 -17.74
N ASP A 453 5.80 -7.82 -18.95
CA ASP A 453 6.69 -8.93 -19.32
C ASP A 453 7.99 -8.88 -18.52
N GLN A 454 8.52 -7.69 -18.30
CA GLN A 454 9.72 -7.49 -17.49
C GLN A 454 9.49 -7.87 -16.02
N VAL A 455 8.37 -7.47 -15.42
CA VAL A 455 8.01 -7.84 -14.03
C VAL A 455 7.89 -9.35 -13.90
N LYS A 456 7.22 -10.03 -14.84
CA LYS A 456 7.09 -11.49 -14.83
C LYS A 456 8.44 -12.19 -14.91
N LEU A 457 9.34 -11.72 -15.79
CA LEU A 457 10.69 -12.28 -15.93
C LEU A 457 11.51 -12.13 -14.64
N VAL A 458 11.46 -10.94 -14.03
CA VAL A 458 12.15 -10.69 -12.76
C VAL A 458 11.58 -11.59 -11.66
N MET A 459 10.27 -11.69 -11.52
CA MET A 459 9.63 -12.56 -10.51
C MET A 459 10.03 -14.02 -10.69
N LYS A 460 10.09 -14.52 -11.93
CA LYS A 460 10.56 -15.88 -12.24
C LYS A 460 11.99 -16.10 -11.75
N SER A 461 12.91 -15.21 -12.12
CA SER A 461 14.33 -15.29 -11.71
C SER A 461 14.50 -15.23 -10.18
N LEU A 462 13.73 -14.40 -9.51
CA LEU A 462 13.75 -14.29 -8.05
C LEU A 462 13.21 -15.55 -7.35
N ASN A 463 12.17 -16.18 -7.89
CA ASN A 463 11.65 -17.45 -7.37
C ASN A 463 12.68 -18.60 -7.56
N GLU A 464 13.31 -18.70 -8.73
CA GLU A 464 14.36 -19.68 -9.01
C GLU A 464 15.57 -19.54 -8.07
N SER A 465 15.88 -18.30 -7.64
CA SER A 465 16.93 -18.01 -6.66
C SER A 465 16.47 -18.19 -5.20
N GLY A 466 15.30 -18.71 -4.97
CA GLY A 466 14.67 -18.88 -3.66
C GLY A 466 15.50 -19.68 -2.65
N PRO A 467 15.26 -19.47 -1.37
CA PRO A 467 16.06 -20.06 -0.29
C PRO A 467 15.64 -21.47 0.08
N PHE A 468 14.50 -21.96 -0.44
CA PHE A 468 13.93 -23.26 -0.09
C PHE A 468 14.60 -24.40 -0.85
N LYS A 469 14.46 -25.61 -0.32
CA LYS A 469 14.87 -26.84 -1.00
C LYS A 469 14.03 -27.07 -2.26
N GLU A 470 14.55 -27.88 -3.18
CA GLU A 470 13.78 -28.28 -4.35
C GLU A 470 12.52 -29.08 -3.97
N GLY A 471 11.43 -28.86 -4.69
CA GLY A 471 10.13 -29.53 -4.42
C GLY A 471 9.34 -28.93 -3.26
N ILE A 472 9.74 -27.78 -2.72
CA ILE A 472 9.01 -27.01 -1.72
C ILE A 472 8.52 -25.73 -2.42
N ASP A 473 7.30 -25.76 -2.99
CA ASP A 473 6.63 -24.63 -3.63
C ASP A 473 5.52 -24.05 -2.74
#